data_77ae6a3120fd11f2e9a70954a004cfab
#
_entry.id   77ae6a3120fd11f2e9a70954a004cfab
#
_cell.length_a   1.000
_cell.length_b   1.000
_cell.length_c   1.000
_cell.angle_alpha   90.00
_cell.angle_beta   90.00
_cell.angle_gamma   90.00
#
_symmetry.space_group_name_H-M   'P 1'
#
loop_
_entity.id
_entity.type
_entity.pdbx_description
1 polymer ?
#
loop_
_entity_poly.entity_id
_entity_poly.type
_entity_poly.pdbx_seq_one_letter_code
_entity_poly.pdbx_strand_id
1 'polypeptide(L)'
;MTRTGALDWLLDDLVTRVAQIDKAVILSRDGLAIGASAGLSRDDAEHLSAVASGFQSLARGVGQHFGGGQPRQTIVEMESAFLFVTAAGEGSCLAVLAAADADAAGQIAYEMAVLVRRVGEHMTVSSAVSERC
;
A
#
# COMPACT_ATOMS: atom_id res chain seq x y z
N MET A 1 -14.87 -8.73 6.49
CA MET A 1 -13.99 -8.52 5.34
C MET A 1 -13.04 -9.69 5.18
N THR A 2 -12.83 -10.12 3.96
CA THR A 2 -12.00 -11.28 3.66
C THR A 2 -10.70 -10.84 2.98
N ARG A 3 -9.58 -11.27 3.53
CA ARG A 3 -8.28 -11.05 2.91
C ARG A 3 -7.94 -12.25 2.04
N THR A 4 -7.26 -12.02 0.94
CA THR A 4 -6.83 -13.10 0.06
C THR A 4 -5.40 -13.51 0.40
N GLY A 5 -5.14 -14.81 0.44
CA GLY A 5 -3.80 -15.32 0.72
C GLY A 5 -2.76 -14.88 -0.33
N ALA A 6 -3.21 -14.68 -1.56
CA ALA A 6 -2.32 -14.26 -2.64
C ALA A 6 -1.75 -12.86 -2.39
N LEU A 7 -2.57 -11.93 -1.91
CA LEU A 7 -2.10 -10.58 -1.59
C LEU A 7 -1.21 -10.60 -0.35
N ASP A 8 -1.57 -11.38 0.66
CA ASP A 8 -0.74 -11.53 1.85
C ASP A 8 0.64 -12.06 1.50
N TRP A 9 0.71 -13.03 0.60
CA TRP A 9 1.97 -13.60 0.14
C TRP A 9 2.87 -12.53 -0.52
N LEU A 10 2.30 -11.69 -1.36
CA LEU A 10 3.04 -10.62 -2.01
C LEU A 10 3.62 -9.64 -1.00
N LEU A 11 2.84 -9.32 0.03
CA LEU A 11 3.28 -8.40 1.09
C LEU A 11 4.37 -9.03 1.96
N ASP A 12 4.26 -10.31 2.26
CA ASP A 12 5.29 -11.03 3.00
C ASP A 12 6.61 -11.07 2.21
N ASP A 13 6.52 -11.24 0.91
CA ASP A 13 7.68 -11.21 0.03
C ASP A 13 8.38 -9.84 0.11
N LEU A 14 7.62 -8.76 0.06
CA LEU A 14 8.16 -7.41 0.16
C LEU A 14 8.88 -7.19 1.50
N VAL A 15 8.25 -7.55 2.60
CA VAL A 15 8.82 -7.40 3.94
C VAL A 15 10.09 -8.22 4.08
N THR A 16 10.13 -9.40 3.48
CA THR A 16 11.30 -10.27 3.54
C THR A 16 12.47 -9.71 2.72
N ARG A 17 12.17 -9.16 1.54
CA ARG A 17 13.22 -8.68 0.64
C ARG A 17 13.83 -7.35 1.03
N VAL A 18 13.09 -6.51 1.74
CA VAL A 18 13.57 -5.19 2.14
C VAL A 18 13.62 -5.13 3.66
N ALA A 19 14.81 -5.26 4.21
CA ALA A 19 15.01 -5.38 5.66
C ALA A 19 14.44 -4.21 6.45
N GLN A 20 14.41 -3.02 5.88
CA GLN A 20 13.92 -1.82 6.55
C GLN A 20 12.40 -1.78 6.66
N ILE A 21 11.69 -2.56 5.84
CA ILE A 21 10.23 -2.58 5.88
C ILE A 21 9.77 -3.46 7.03
N ASP A 22 8.95 -2.89 7.91
CA ASP A 22 8.42 -3.58 9.08
C ASP A 22 7.04 -4.16 8.82
N LYS A 23 6.15 -3.37 8.22
CA LYS A 23 4.76 -3.74 8.02
C LYS A 23 4.28 -3.25 6.66
N ALA A 24 3.39 -4.03 6.03
CA ALA A 24 2.81 -3.65 4.76
C ALA A 24 1.36 -4.08 4.69
N VAL A 25 0.52 -3.24 4.08
CA VAL A 25 -0.90 -3.52 3.92
C VAL A 25 -1.37 -3.00 2.56
N ILE A 26 -2.27 -3.74 1.93
CA ILE A 26 -2.99 -3.26 0.75
C ILE A 26 -4.41 -2.94 1.20
N LEU A 27 -4.90 -1.78 0.81
CA LEU A 27 -6.23 -1.33 1.17
C LEU A 27 -7.05 -1.03 -0.07
N SER A 28 -8.35 -1.24 0.06
CA SER A 28 -9.31 -0.95 -1.00
C SER A 28 -9.62 0.54 -1.05
N ARG A 29 -10.37 0.94 -2.07
CA ARG A 29 -10.87 2.31 -2.20
C ARG A 29 -11.59 2.80 -0.94
N ASP A 30 -12.28 1.90 -0.25
CA ASP A 30 -13.05 2.22 0.95
C ASP A 30 -12.18 2.32 2.21
N GLY A 31 -10.88 2.12 2.08
CA GLY A 31 -9.99 2.18 3.23
C GLY A 31 -9.96 0.92 4.08
N LEU A 32 -10.42 -0.20 3.51
CA LEU A 32 -10.43 -1.48 4.20
C LEU A 32 -9.23 -2.32 3.80
N ALA A 33 -8.60 -2.97 4.76
CA ALA A 33 -7.45 -3.84 4.49
C ALA A 33 -7.93 -5.06 3.69
N ILE A 34 -7.30 -5.30 2.54
CA ILE A 34 -7.58 -6.47 1.71
C ILE A 34 -6.40 -7.42 1.64
N GLY A 35 -5.28 -7.03 2.22
CA GLY A 35 -4.11 -7.88 2.39
C GLY A 35 -3.19 -7.25 3.41
N ALA A 36 -2.45 -8.08 4.15
CA ALA A 36 -1.53 -7.60 5.17
C ALA A 36 -0.34 -8.55 5.30
N SER A 37 0.82 -8.02 5.66
CA SER A 37 2.00 -8.83 5.92
C SER A 37 1.82 -9.63 7.23
N ALA A 38 2.53 -10.74 7.33
CA ALA A 38 2.48 -11.60 8.51
C ALA A 38 2.95 -10.83 9.74
N GLY A 39 2.39 -11.15 10.89
CA GLY A 39 2.73 -10.48 12.14
C GLY A 39 1.96 -9.18 12.38
N LEU A 40 1.24 -8.69 11.38
CA LEU A 40 0.40 -7.50 11.53
C LEU A 40 -0.98 -7.97 11.99
N SER A 41 -1.39 -7.53 13.19
CA SER A 41 -2.70 -7.91 13.73
C SER A 41 -3.81 -7.31 12.86
N ARG A 42 -4.99 -7.89 12.98
CA ARG A 42 -6.15 -7.38 12.26
C ARG A 42 -6.43 -5.92 12.62
N ASP A 43 -6.39 -5.61 13.90
CA ASP A 43 -6.63 -4.24 14.39
C ASP A 43 -5.59 -3.27 13.84
N ASP A 44 -4.32 -3.66 13.83
CA ASP A 44 -3.25 -2.81 13.29
C ASP A 44 -3.37 -2.66 11.79
N ALA A 45 -3.75 -3.72 11.07
CA ALA A 45 -3.97 -3.63 9.63
C ALA A 45 -5.12 -2.67 9.30
N GLU A 46 -6.21 -2.74 10.06
CA GLU A 46 -7.34 -1.83 9.88
C GLU A 46 -6.96 -0.39 10.22
N HIS A 47 -6.20 -0.20 11.29
CA HIS A 47 -5.73 1.14 11.68
C HIS A 47 -4.83 1.76 10.61
N LEU A 48 -3.85 1.00 10.15
CA LEU A 48 -2.91 1.47 9.12
C LEU A 48 -3.64 1.77 7.82
N SER A 49 -4.61 0.94 7.44
CA SER A 49 -5.42 1.16 6.23
C SER A 49 -6.24 2.44 6.33
N ALA A 50 -6.87 2.68 7.48
CA ALA A 50 -7.65 3.89 7.68
C ALA A 50 -6.79 5.15 7.61
N VAL A 51 -5.61 5.12 8.23
CA VAL A 51 -4.66 6.24 8.19
C VAL A 51 -4.19 6.51 6.76
N ALA A 52 -3.79 5.45 6.06
CA ALA A 52 -3.32 5.58 4.67
C ALA A 52 -4.42 6.13 3.76
N SER A 53 -5.65 5.66 3.92
CA SER A 53 -6.80 6.15 3.18
C SER A 53 -7.02 7.64 3.43
N GLY A 54 -6.88 8.08 4.67
CA GLY A 54 -6.99 9.49 5.05
C GLY A 54 -5.94 10.34 4.35
N PHE A 55 -4.68 9.93 4.36
CA PHE A 55 -3.62 10.66 3.68
C PHE A 55 -3.86 10.73 2.17
N GLN A 56 -4.29 9.64 1.56
CA GLN A 56 -4.60 9.64 0.13
C GLN A 56 -5.75 10.59 -0.19
N SER A 57 -6.77 10.62 0.64
CA SER A 57 -7.91 11.51 0.45
C SER A 57 -7.48 12.99 0.52
N LEU A 58 -6.65 13.33 1.50
CA LEU A 58 -6.13 14.68 1.65
C LEU A 58 -5.24 15.07 0.47
N ALA A 59 -4.36 14.18 0.06
CA ALA A 59 -3.48 14.42 -1.09
C ALA A 59 -4.30 14.61 -2.38
N ARG A 60 -5.36 13.83 -2.54
CA ARG A 60 -6.24 13.94 -3.70
C ARG A 60 -6.92 15.30 -3.73
N GLY A 61 -7.34 15.78 -2.57
CA GLY A 61 -7.94 17.11 -2.45
C GLY A 61 -6.97 18.21 -2.87
N VAL A 62 -5.72 18.11 -2.45
CA VAL A 62 -4.67 19.07 -2.87
C VAL A 62 -4.47 19.01 -4.39
N GLY A 63 -4.37 17.81 -4.94
CA GLY A 63 -4.18 17.62 -6.37
C GLY A 63 -5.31 18.22 -7.19
N GLN A 64 -6.54 18.04 -6.75
CA GLN A 64 -7.71 18.61 -7.42
C GLN A 64 -7.76 20.13 -7.33
N HIS A 65 -7.50 20.66 -6.14
CA HIS A 65 -7.62 22.11 -5.91
C HIS A 65 -6.53 22.90 -6.66
N PHE A 66 -5.32 22.38 -6.68
CA PHE A 66 -4.17 23.10 -7.24
C PHE A 66 -3.73 22.59 -8.62
N GLY A 67 -4.48 21.67 -9.22
CA GLY A 67 -4.18 21.15 -10.56
C GLY A 67 -3.01 20.20 -10.61
N GLY A 68 -2.65 19.57 -9.48
CA GLY A 68 -1.56 18.62 -9.42
C GLY A 68 -1.86 17.23 -9.91
N GLY A 69 -3.14 16.91 -10.08
CA GLY A 69 -3.57 15.58 -10.52
C GLY A 69 -3.68 14.58 -9.39
N GLN A 70 -3.71 13.29 -9.75
CA GLN A 70 -3.87 12.22 -8.78
C GLN A 70 -2.58 12.00 -7.99
N PRO A 71 -2.66 11.78 -6.68
CA PRO A 71 -1.46 11.50 -5.88
C PRO A 71 -0.89 10.13 -6.26
N ARG A 72 0.41 10.08 -6.44
CA ARG A 72 1.11 8.82 -6.76
C ARG A 72 1.74 8.22 -5.54
N GLN A 73 2.32 9.06 -4.69
CA GLN A 73 3.00 8.59 -3.49
C GLN A 73 2.94 9.66 -2.41
N THR A 74 2.72 9.20 -1.19
CA THR A 74 2.77 10.05 0.01
C THR A 74 3.82 9.47 0.94
N ILE A 75 4.67 10.30 1.49
CA ILE A 75 5.70 9.88 2.46
C ILE A 75 5.53 10.73 3.71
N VAL A 76 5.40 10.06 4.85
CA VAL A 76 5.35 10.73 6.15
C VAL A 76 6.61 10.33 6.90
N GLU A 77 7.47 11.30 7.16
CA GLU A 77 8.70 11.05 7.91
C GLU A 77 8.44 11.34 9.40
N MET A 78 8.70 10.35 10.22
CA MET A 78 8.62 10.46 11.67
C MET A 78 10.02 10.24 12.24
N GLU A 79 10.20 10.48 13.51
CA GLU A 79 11.53 10.35 14.12
C GLU A 79 12.14 8.95 13.94
N SER A 80 11.31 7.92 14.10
CA SER A 80 11.80 6.54 14.09
C SER A 80 11.17 5.66 13.04
N ALA A 81 10.32 6.21 12.19
CA ALA A 81 9.65 5.42 11.15
C ALA A 81 9.25 6.30 9.99
N PHE A 82 9.19 5.70 8.81
CA PHE A 82 8.62 6.34 7.62
C PHE A 82 7.36 5.59 7.21
N LEU A 83 6.33 6.31 6.84
CA LEU A 83 5.13 5.75 6.25
C LEU A 83 5.09 6.12 4.78
N PHE A 84 5.01 5.11 3.92
CA PHE A 84 4.88 5.29 2.48
C PHE A 84 3.48 4.84 2.06
N VAL A 85 2.79 5.65 1.28
CA VAL A 85 1.49 5.27 0.72
C VAL A 85 1.58 5.48 -0.79
N THR A 86 1.33 4.42 -1.54
CA THR A 86 1.44 4.44 -3.01
C THR A 86 0.14 3.95 -3.61
N ALA A 87 -0.34 4.65 -4.64
CA ALA A 87 -1.51 4.20 -5.39
C ALA A 87 -1.23 2.85 -6.04
N ALA A 88 -2.17 1.92 -5.95
CA ALA A 88 -2.00 0.54 -6.40
C ALA A 88 -3.14 0.11 -7.32
N GLY A 89 -3.40 0.90 -8.37
CA GLY A 89 -4.48 0.66 -9.30
C GLY A 89 -5.71 1.48 -8.95
N GLU A 90 -6.88 1.01 -9.33
CA GLU A 90 -8.11 1.78 -9.28
C GLU A 90 -8.63 2.02 -7.85
N GLY A 91 -8.09 3.05 -7.22
CA GLY A 91 -8.53 3.45 -5.89
C GLY A 91 -7.88 2.67 -4.74
N SER A 92 -7.21 1.56 -5.05
CA SER A 92 -6.48 0.79 -4.04
C SER A 92 -5.13 1.46 -3.73
N CYS A 93 -4.57 1.15 -2.56
CA CYS A 93 -3.28 1.69 -2.14
C CYS A 93 -2.45 0.62 -1.46
N LEU A 94 -1.15 0.80 -1.54
CA LEU A 94 -0.19 0.03 -0.76
C LEU A 94 0.39 0.96 0.30
N ALA A 95 0.32 0.58 1.56
CA ALA A 95 0.91 1.34 2.66
C ALA A 95 2.01 0.51 3.32
N VAL A 96 3.15 1.12 3.56
CA VAL A 96 4.32 0.47 4.12
C VAL A 96 4.85 1.30 5.28
N LEU A 97 5.06 0.64 6.42
CA LEU A 97 5.74 1.26 7.56
C LEU A 97 7.17 0.70 7.60
N ALA A 98 8.14 1.59 7.57
CA ALA A 98 9.55 1.22 7.49
C ALA A 98 10.36 1.94 8.56
N ALA A 99 11.55 1.41 8.85
CA ALA A 99 12.50 2.10 9.72
C ALA A 99 12.90 3.45 9.11
N ALA A 100 13.17 4.43 9.94
CA ALA A 100 13.56 5.77 9.50
C ALA A 100 15.01 5.76 8.99
N ASP A 101 15.19 5.29 7.77
CA ASP A 101 16.47 5.19 7.10
C ASP A 101 16.37 5.89 5.74
N ALA A 102 16.86 7.11 5.68
CA ALA A 102 16.78 7.94 4.48
C ALA A 102 17.53 7.30 3.30
N ASP A 103 18.60 6.56 3.57
CA ASP A 103 19.38 5.90 2.51
C ASP A 103 18.60 4.75 1.87
N ALA A 104 17.65 4.15 2.59
CA ALA A 104 16.85 3.05 2.08
C ALA A 104 15.57 3.54 1.39
N ALA A 105 15.21 4.81 1.50
CA ALA A 105 13.94 5.33 1.00
C ALA A 105 13.75 5.06 -0.50
N GLY A 106 14.80 5.25 -1.30
CA GLY A 106 14.74 5.00 -2.74
C GLY A 106 14.47 3.54 -3.06
N GLN A 107 15.13 2.63 -2.35
CA GLN A 107 14.91 1.20 -2.54
C GLN A 107 13.50 0.79 -2.13
N ILE A 108 13.01 1.34 -1.01
CA ILE A 108 11.65 1.07 -0.55
C ILE A 108 10.65 1.51 -1.61
N ALA A 109 10.78 2.73 -2.11
CA ALA A 109 9.88 3.25 -3.14
C ALA A 109 9.94 2.39 -4.41
N TYR A 110 11.12 1.96 -4.83
CA TYR A 110 11.29 1.11 -6.00
C TYR A 110 10.58 -0.23 -5.82
N GLU A 111 10.81 -0.88 -4.68
CA GLU A 111 10.21 -2.19 -4.40
C GLU A 111 8.70 -2.10 -4.27
N MET A 112 8.19 -1.00 -3.73
CA MET A 112 6.75 -0.76 -3.68
C MET A 112 6.17 -0.62 -5.09
N ALA A 113 6.87 0.08 -5.98
CA ALA A 113 6.42 0.24 -7.37
C ALA A 113 6.37 -1.11 -8.10
N VAL A 114 7.36 -1.96 -7.85
CA VAL A 114 7.38 -3.32 -8.42
C VAL A 114 6.19 -4.13 -7.90
N LEU A 115 5.94 -4.07 -6.59
CA LEU A 115 4.84 -4.80 -5.98
C LEU A 115 3.49 -4.32 -6.51
N VAL A 116 3.32 -3.01 -6.64
CA VAL A 116 2.09 -2.42 -7.17
C VAL A 116 1.76 -2.99 -8.55
N ARG A 117 2.76 -3.15 -9.40
CA ARG A 117 2.57 -3.74 -10.71
C ARG A 117 2.09 -5.18 -10.62
N ARG A 118 2.71 -5.96 -9.73
CA ARG A 118 2.33 -7.37 -9.53
C ARG A 118 0.91 -7.49 -8.99
N VAL A 119 0.53 -6.61 -8.07
CA VAL A 119 -0.83 -6.58 -7.52
C VAL A 119 -1.83 -6.24 -8.60
N GLY A 120 -1.52 -5.23 -9.43
CA GLY A 120 -2.39 -4.85 -10.54
C GLY A 120 -2.62 -5.98 -11.52
N GLU A 121 -1.58 -6.70 -11.89
CA GLU A 121 -1.67 -7.84 -12.78
C GLU A 121 -2.54 -8.95 -12.17
N HIS A 122 -2.34 -9.23 -10.89
CA HIS A 122 -3.08 -10.26 -10.19
C HIS A 122 -4.57 -9.92 -10.10
N MET A 123 -4.88 -8.69 -9.75
CA MET A 123 -6.27 -8.22 -9.63
C MET A 123 -6.97 -8.19 -10.99
N THR A 124 -6.26 -7.79 -12.03
CA THR A 124 -6.80 -7.76 -13.38
C THR A 124 -7.20 -9.17 -13.85
N VAL A 125 -6.33 -10.15 -13.61
CA VAL A 125 -6.62 -11.54 -13.96
C VAL A 125 -7.85 -12.03 -13.19
N SER A 126 -7.93 -11.75 -11.91
CA SER A 126 -9.07 -12.13 -11.08
C SER A 126 -10.36 -11.51 -11.56
N SER A 127 -10.34 -10.22 -11.91
CA SER A 127 -11.51 -9.52 -12.45
C SER A 127 -11.96 -10.12 -13.77
N ALA A 128 -11.03 -10.42 -14.68
CA ALA A 128 -11.35 -11.02 -15.97
C ALA A 128 -12.02 -12.39 -15.81
N VAL A 129 -11.52 -13.19 -14.87
CA VAL A 129 -12.12 -14.50 -14.56
C VAL A 129 -13.52 -14.34 -14.02
N SER A 130 -13.72 -13.39 -13.11
CA SER A 130 -15.03 -13.10 -12.52
C SER A 130 -16.05 -12.68 -13.56
N GLU A 131 -15.65 -11.85 -14.51
CA GLU A 131 -16.54 -11.35 -15.55
C GLU A 131 -17.00 -12.43 -16.50
N ARG A 132 -16.21 -13.48 -16.67
CA ARG A 132 -16.55 -14.59 -17.56
C ARG A 132 -17.54 -15.55 -16.93
N CYS A 133 -17.68 -15.50 -15.64
CA CYS A 133 -18.64 -16.31 -14.91
C CYS A 133 -19.99 -15.60 -14.82
#